data_970b6d40b2fa90cd1485de2803d84447
#
_entry.id   970b6d40b2fa90cd1485de2803d84447
#
_cell.length_a   1.000
_cell.length_b   1.000
_cell.length_c   1.000
_cell.angle_alpha   90.00
_cell.angle_beta   90.00
_cell.angle_gamma   90.00
#
_symmetry.space_group_name_H-M   'P 1'
#
loop_
_entity.id
_entity.type
_entity.pdbx_description
1 polymer ?
#
loop_
_entity_poly.entity_id
_entity_poly.type
_entity_poly.pdbx_seq_one_letter_code
_entity_poly.pdbx_strand_id
1 'polypeptide(L)'
;LAPGIQLALYRKPTIDLLRDYEQGGTGIDMEEIEYNKQKIIDTLASFKMNVTPCKATVGPTVTLYEVIPESGIKVSRIKTMEDDIAMSLKSEGVRIIAPMPGLGTIGIEVPNSTPQTVSMRSILASRKYREQQEKMELPIGIGKTITNEPFIFDLTKMPHLLIAGATGQGKSVGLNALITSLLYSKRPEELKFVMVDPKMLEFSIYEEIERHFLAKLPDAERAIITDMTKVVATLNSLCIEMDNRYRLLQTAGRAVRN
;
A
#
# COMPACT_ATOMS: atom_id res chain seq x y z
N LEU A 1 -21.07 -10.78 29.38
CA LEU A 1 -20.64 -9.40 29.71
C LEU A 1 -21.35 -8.44 28.77
N ALA A 2 -21.87 -7.33 29.29
CA ALA A 2 -22.48 -6.29 28.45
C ALA A 2 -21.45 -5.79 27.41
N PRO A 3 -21.90 -5.48 26.18
CA PRO A 3 -20.96 -5.10 25.08
C PRO A 3 -19.95 -4.02 25.47
N GLY A 4 -20.37 -3.03 26.25
CA GLY A 4 -19.48 -1.94 26.68
C GLY A 4 -18.34 -2.37 27.63
N ILE A 5 -18.56 -3.39 28.47
CA ILE A 5 -17.52 -3.88 29.40
C ILE A 5 -16.44 -4.68 28.65
N GLN A 6 -16.83 -5.44 27.62
CA GLN A 6 -15.86 -6.18 26.79
C GLN A 6 -14.93 -5.24 26.01
N LEU A 7 -15.46 -4.11 25.51
CA LEU A 7 -14.67 -3.11 24.80
C LEU A 7 -13.69 -2.39 25.72
N ALA A 8 -14.09 -2.09 26.96
CA ALA A 8 -13.19 -1.46 27.94
C ALA A 8 -11.95 -2.31 28.30
N LEU A 9 -12.06 -3.63 28.20
CA LEU A 9 -10.97 -4.58 28.45
C LEU A 9 -10.10 -4.86 27.22
N TYR A 10 -10.48 -4.35 26.05
CA TYR A 10 -9.74 -4.58 24.82
C TYR A 10 -8.32 -4.01 24.91
N ARG A 11 -7.34 -4.82 24.54
CA ARG A 11 -5.94 -4.42 24.42
C ARG A 11 -5.52 -4.51 22.95
N LYS A 12 -4.93 -3.44 22.44
CA LYS A 12 -4.36 -3.44 21.09
C LYS A 12 -3.28 -4.51 20.97
N PRO A 13 -3.12 -5.14 19.79
CA PRO A 13 -2.04 -6.08 19.55
C PRO A 13 -0.67 -5.38 19.72
N THR A 14 0.30 -6.11 20.26
CA THR A 14 1.66 -5.61 20.44
C THR A 14 2.50 -5.91 19.20
N ILE A 15 3.53 -5.10 18.97
CA ILE A 15 4.41 -5.24 17.81
C ILE A 15 5.13 -6.60 17.75
N ASP A 16 5.29 -7.26 18.92
CA ASP A 16 5.97 -8.55 19.06
C ASP A 16 5.20 -9.71 18.43
N LEU A 17 3.91 -9.54 18.17
CA LEU A 17 3.10 -10.50 17.43
C LEU A 17 3.44 -10.55 15.94
N LEU A 18 4.09 -9.52 15.42
CA LEU A 18 4.52 -9.47 14.03
C LEU A 18 5.90 -10.12 13.88
N ARG A 19 6.01 -10.93 12.83
CA ARG A 19 7.26 -11.62 12.51
C ARG A 19 8.37 -10.60 12.28
N ASP A 20 9.50 -10.84 12.92
CA ASP A 20 10.74 -10.13 12.64
C ASP A 20 11.46 -10.86 11.49
N TYR A 21 11.68 -10.12 10.41
CA TYR A 21 12.56 -10.59 9.36
C TYR A 21 13.92 -9.99 9.66
N GLU A 22 14.90 -10.83 9.93
CA GLU A 22 16.29 -10.37 10.00
C GLU A 22 16.53 -9.49 8.78
N GLN A 23 17.00 -8.29 9.01
CA GLN A 23 17.47 -7.44 7.92
C GLN A 23 18.73 -8.12 7.38
N GLY A 24 18.52 -9.07 6.48
CA GLY A 24 19.60 -9.57 5.63
C GLY A 24 20.22 -8.30 5.07
N GLY A 25 21.52 -8.10 5.35
CA GLY A 25 22.21 -6.88 5.03
C GLY A 25 21.88 -6.48 3.60
N THR A 26 21.74 -5.19 3.36
CA THR A 26 21.65 -4.62 2.02
C THR A 26 22.91 -5.05 1.26
N GLY A 27 22.88 -6.27 0.74
CA GLY A 27 23.83 -6.68 -0.27
C GLY A 27 23.50 -5.86 -1.52
N ILE A 28 23.90 -4.58 -1.48
CA ILE A 28 23.88 -3.74 -2.68
C ILE A 28 24.89 -4.39 -3.59
N ASP A 29 24.41 -5.11 -4.59
CA ASP A 29 25.28 -5.63 -5.63
C ASP A 29 25.67 -4.46 -6.56
N MET A 30 26.81 -3.88 -6.26
CA MET A 30 27.36 -2.78 -7.07
C MET A 30 27.65 -3.20 -8.50
N GLU A 31 27.98 -4.47 -8.72
CA GLU A 31 28.20 -5.00 -10.07
C GLU A 31 26.90 -5.06 -10.86
N GLU A 32 25.81 -5.52 -10.23
CA GLU A 32 24.48 -5.50 -10.83
C GLU A 32 24.04 -4.08 -11.19
N ILE A 33 24.25 -3.12 -10.28
CA ILE A 33 23.87 -1.72 -10.52
C ILE A 33 24.60 -1.14 -11.71
N GLU A 34 25.91 -1.32 -11.77
CA GLU A 34 26.72 -0.78 -12.86
C GLU A 34 26.42 -1.50 -14.19
N TYR A 35 26.23 -2.81 -14.16
CA TYR A 35 25.80 -3.59 -15.33
C TYR A 35 24.46 -3.09 -15.88
N ASN A 36 23.44 -2.96 -15.03
CA ASN A 36 22.12 -2.50 -15.44
C ASN A 36 22.17 -1.07 -15.97
N LYS A 37 22.91 -0.19 -15.32
CA LYS A 37 23.11 1.20 -15.75
C LYS A 37 23.69 1.24 -17.18
N GLN A 38 24.76 0.50 -17.43
CA GLN A 38 25.39 0.47 -18.73
C GLN A 38 24.46 -0.12 -19.80
N LYS A 39 23.77 -1.20 -19.48
CA LYS A 39 22.79 -1.82 -20.39
C LYS A 39 21.65 -0.87 -20.78
N ILE A 40 21.12 -0.09 -19.83
CA ILE A 40 20.10 0.92 -20.11
C ILE A 40 20.62 1.95 -21.11
N ILE A 41 21.83 2.47 -20.88
CA ILE A 41 22.47 3.46 -21.76
C ILE A 41 22.67 2.89 -23.15
N ASP A 42 23.24 1.70 -23.26
CA ASP A 42 23.53 1.04 -24.55
C ASP A 42 22.24 0.75 -25.33
N THR A 43 21.19 0.30 -24.63
CA THR A 43 19.89 0.04 -25.26
C THR A 43 19.29 1.32 -25.82
N LEU A 44 19.23 2.40 -25.05
CA LEU A 44 18.72 3.68 -25.52
C LEU A 44 19.57 4.26 -26.66
N ALA A 45 20.89 4.15 -26.58
CA ALA A 45 21.81 4.61 -27.62
C ALA A 45 21.62 3.85 -28.95
N SER A 46 21.33 2.55 -28.91
CA SER A 46 21.03 1.74 -30.10
C SER A 46 19.83 2.25 -30.90
N PHE A 47 18.87 2.88 -30.21
CA PHE A 47 17.71 3.55 -30.80
C PHE A 47 17.94 5.04 -31.07
N LYS A 48 19.19 5.51 -31.05
CA LYS A 48 19.57 6.92 -31.23
C LYS A 48 18.95 7.85 -30.18
N MET A 49 18.86 7.36 -28.96
CA MET A 49 18.41 8.11 -27.80
C MET A 49 19.55 8.14 -26.75
N ASN A 50 20.44 9.11 -26.92
CA ASN A 50 21.55 9.25 -25.97
C ASN A 50 21.07 9.88 -24.68
N VAL A 51 21.55 9.31 -23.57
CA VAL A 51 21.22 9.78 -22.22
C VAL A 51 22.51 9.82 -21.38
N THR A 52 22.53 10.74 -20.42
CA THR A 52 23.59 10.81 -19.43
C THR A 52 23.07 10.24 -18.10
N PRO A 53 23.71 9.23 -17.49
CA PRO A 53 23.31 8.73 -16.19
C PRO A 53 23.58 9.77 -15.11
N CYS A 54 22.62 9.92 -14.19
CA CYS A 54 22.69 10.89 -13.11
C CYS A 54 22.90 10.18 -11.76
N LYS A 55 22.02 9.23 -11.42
CA LYS A 55 21.97 8.59 -10.11
C LYS A 55 21.33 7.21 -10.20
N ALA A 56 21.77 6.29 -9.33
CA ALA A 56 21.04 5.07 -9.03
C ALA A 56 20.62 5.08 -7.56
N THR A 57 19.33 4.84 -7.29
CA THR A 57 18.78 4.76 -5.93
C THR A 57 18.24 3.36 -5.71
N VAL A 58 18.87 2.62 -4.79
CA VAL A 58 18.50 1.24 -4.48
C VAL A 58 17.39 1.21 -3.45
N GLY A 59 16.23 0.69 -3.85
CA GLY A 59 15.12 0.39 -2.97
C GLY A 59 15.07 -1.07 -2.56
N PRO A 60 14.11 -1.46 -1.72
CA PRO A 60 14.00 -2.85 -1.24
C PRO A 60 13.64 -3.85 -2.34
N THR A 61 12.86 -3.46 -3.34
CA THR A 61 12.38 -4.36 -4.41
C THR A 61 12.79 -3.91 -5.80
N VAL A 62 13.05 -2.63 -5.99
CA VAL A 62 13.42 -2.02 -7.27
C VAL A 62 14.58 -1.06 -7.08
N THR A 63 15.39 -0.89 -8.11
CA THR A 63 16.40 0.16 -8.21
C THR A 63 15.94 1.19 -9.23
N LEU A 64 15.99 2.46 -8.85
CA LEU A 64 15.67 3.60 -9.73
C LEU A 64 16.96 4.13 -10.35
N TYR A 65 17.06 4.07 -11.67
CA TYR A 65 18.11 4.69 -12.47
C TYR A 65 17.62 6.01 -13.04
N GLU A 66 18.24 7.11 -12.65
CA GLU A 66 17.90 8.44 -13.15
C GLU A 66 18.84 8.79 -14.30
N VAL A 67 18.26 9.23 -15.41
CA VAL A 67 18.99 9.65 -16.62
C VAL A 67 18.50 11.00 -17.15
N ILE A 68 19.38 11.73 -17.79
CA ILE A 68 19.10 12.99 -18.46
C ILE A 68 19.19 12.77 -19.95
N PRO A 69 18.12 12.95 -20.72
CA PRO A 69 18.16 12.84 -22.18
C PRO A 69 18.93 14.01 -22.81
N GLU A 70 19.65 13.74 -23.91
CA GLU A 70 20.25 14.80 -24.71
C GLU A 70 19.18 15.71 -25.34
N SER A 71 19.58 16.95 -25.64
CA SER A 71 18.69 17.94 -26.26
C SER A 71 18.13 17.42 -27.59
N GLY A 72 16.80 17.61 -27.77
CA GLY A 72 16.07 17.15 -28.95
C GLY A 72 15.43 15.78 -28.85
N ILE A 73 15.71 15.00 -27.78
CA ILE A 73 15.04 13.72 -27.55
C ILE A 73 13.70 13.95 -26.85
N LYS A 74 12.62 13.49 -27.49
CA LYS A 74 11.28 13.56 -26.91
C LYS A 74 11.11 12.55 -25.78
N VAL A 75 10.70 13.01 -24.61
CA VAL A 75 10.42 12.18 -23.42
C VAL A 75 9.43 11.04 -23.73
N SER A 76 8.40 11.31 -24.53
CA SER A 76 7.42 10.30 -24.94
C SER A 76 8.05 9.11 -25.68
N ARG A 77 9.13 9.35 -26.42
CA ARG A 77 9.84 8.30 -27.16
C ARG A 77 10.60 7.38 -26.20
N ILE A 78 11.17 7.93 -25.13
CA ILE A 78 11.85 7.11 -24.11
C ILE A 78 10.83 6.25 -23.35
N LYS A 79 9.64 6.79 -23.06
CA LYS A 79 8.56 6.03 -22.40
C LYS A 79 8.15 4.75 -23.14
N THR A 80 8.28 4.71 -24.45
CA THR A 80 7.92 3.51 -25.23
C THR A 80 8.98 2.41 -25.20
N MET A 81 10.11 2.63 -24.49
CA MET A 81 11.24 1.71 -24.45
C MET A 81 11.18 0.73 -23.27
N GLU A 82 10.09 0.68 -22.51
CA GLU A 82 9.96 -0.19 -21.34
C GLU A 82 10.25 -1.66 -21.68
N ASP A 83 9.61 -2.18 -22.72
CA ASP A 83 9.78 -3.57 -23.15
C ASP A 83 11.17 -3.85 -23.72
N ASP A 84 11.75 -2.93 -24.49
CA ASP A 84 13.09 -3.08 -25.05
C ASP A 84 14.17 -3.11 -23.96
N ILE A 85 14.05 -2.24 -22.96
CA ILE A 85 14.95 -2.20 -21.82
C ILE A 85 14.75 -3.46 -20.96
N ALA A 86 13.50 -3.86 -20.68
CA ALA A 86 13.23 -5.07 -19.93
C ALA A 86 13.83 -6.32 -20.59
N MET A 87 13.69 -6.44 -21.91
CA MET A 87 14.29 -7.54 -22.68
C MET A 87 15.82 -7.50 -22.61
N SER A 88 16.43 -6.33 -22.75
CA SER A 88 17.88 -6.14 -22.68
C SER A 88 18.46 -6.54 -21.33
N LEU A 89 17.76 -6.23 -20.25
CA LEU A 89 18.12 -6.55 -18.86
C LEU A 89 17.70 -7.97 -18.45
N LYS A 90 16.94 -8.68 -19.27
CA LYS A 90 16.29 -9.97 -18.93
C LYS A 90 15.43 -9.86 -17.65
N SER A 91 14.79 -8.71 -17.46
CA SER A 91 13.94 -8.40 -16.32
C SER A 91 12.50 -8.78 -16.62
N GLU A 92 11.71 -9.12 -15.59
CA GLU A 92 10.27 -9.39 -15.70
C GLU A 92 9.45 -8.17 -16.13
N GLY A 93 10.00 -6.97 -15.95
CA GLY A 93 9.39 -5.71 -16.37
C GLY A 93 10.27 -4.53 -15.95
N VAL A 94 10.07 -3.42 -16.64
CA VAL A 94 10.71 -2.14 -16.34
C VAL A 94 9.62 -1.08 -16.40
N ARG A 95 9.71 -0.07 -15.55
CA ARG A 95 8.79 1.07 -15.57
C ARG A 95 9.55 2.37 -15.79
N ILE A 96 9.05 3.21 -16.68
CA ILE A 96 9.65 4.52 -16.97
C ILE A 96 8.78 5.65 -16.41
N ILE A 97 9.34 6.42 -15.49
CA ILE A 97 8.73 7.62 -14.90
C ILE A 97 9.33 8.84 -15.61
N ALA A 98 8.56 9.47 -16.46
CA ALA A 98 9.06 10.60 -17.26
C ALA A 98 7.98 11.65 -17.51
N PRO A 99 8.24 12.91 -17.14
CA PRO A 99 9.40 13.37 -16.36
C PRO A 99 9.31 12.99 -14.88
N MET A 100 10.46 12.90 -14.21
CA MET A 100 10.49 12.78 -12.74
C MET A 100 10.00 14.11 -12.13
N PRO A 101 9.04 14.07 -11.18
CA PRO A 101 8.48 15.26 -10.57
C PRO A 101 9.57 16.13 -9.90
N GLY A 102 9.69 17.37 -10.34
CA GLY A 102 10.59 18.38 -9.76
C GLY A 102 12.08 18.21 -10.06
N LEU A 103 12.50 17.19 -10.83
CA LEU A 103 13.92 16.90 -11.08
C LEU A 103 14.38 17.14 -12.53
N GLY A 104 13.44 17.16 -13.49
CA GLY A 104 13.79 17.30 -14.91
C GLY A 104 14.56 16.10 -15.50
N THR A 105 14.61 14.99 -14.77
CA THR A 105 15.23 13.72 -15.17
C THR A 105 14.17 12.69 -15.57
N ILE A 106 14.60 11.57 -16.11
CA ILE A 106 13.78 10.40 -16.40
C ILE A 106 14.22 9.29 -15.43
N GLY A 107 13.27 8.71 -14.72
CA GLY A 107 13.48 7.57 -13.84
C GLY A 107 13.15 6.26 -14.55
N ILE A 108 14.01 5.27 -14.43
CA ILE A 108 13.84 3.91 -14.94
C ILE A 108 13.92 2.98 -13.76
N GLU A 109 12.76 2.42 -13.36
CA GLU A 109 12.66 1.44 -12.28
C GLU A 109 12.92 0.04 -12.82
N VAL A 110 13.92 -0.62 -12.27
CA VAL A 110 14.28 -2.00 -12.59
C VAL A 110 14.11 -2.87 -11.36
N PRO A 111 13.38 -3.99 -11.42
CA PRO A 111 13.29 -4.94 -10.32
C PRO A 111 14.66 -5.46 -9.91
N ASN A 112 14.93 -5.54 -8.61
CA ASN A 112 16.17 -6.12 -8.09
C ASN A 112 16.16 -7.63 -8.32
N SER A 113 17.30 -8.21 -8.65
CA SER A 113 17.47 -9.66 -8.80
C SER A 113 17.14 -10.42 -7.50
N THR A 114 17.44 -9.79 -6.36
CA THR A 114 17.15 -10.31 -5.02
C THR A 114 16.32 -9.30 -4.22
N PRO A 115 14.99 -9.29 -4.37
CA PRO A 115 14.15 -8.34 -3.67
C PRO A 115 14.11 -8.63 -2.16
N GLN A 116 14.12 -7.58 -1.35
CA GLN A 116 14.03 -7.67 0.10
C GLN A 116 12.57 -7.67 0.56
N THR A 117 12.26 -8.49 1.55
CA THR A 117 10.94 -8.47 2.19
C THR A 117 10.81 -7.24 3.07
N VAL A 118 9.82 -6.39 2.78
CA VAL A 118 9.44 -5.28 3.63
C VAL A 118 8.44 -5.78 4.66
N SER A 119 8.88 -5.97 5.91
CA SER A 119 8.02 -6.50 6.97
C SER A 119 7.06 -5.46 7.50
N MET A 120 5.84 -5.89 7.85
CA MET A 120 4.86 -5.03 8.52
C MET A 120 5.39 -4.52 9.87
N ARG A 121 6.14 -5.35 10.59
CA ARG A 121 6.82 -4.97 11.83
C ARG A 121 7.73 -3.75 11.61
N SER A 122 8.56 -3.76 10.57
CA SER A 122 9.48 -2.65 10.29
C SER A 122 8.77 -1.34 9.97
N ILE A 123 7.56 -1.40 9.41
CA ILE A 123 6.73 -0.23 9.12
C ILE A 123 6.09 0.31 10.39
N LEU A 124 5.36 -0.53 11.13
CA LEU A 124 4.60 -0.11 12.32
C LEU A 124 5.52 0.27 13.50
N ALA A 125 6.69 -0.35 13.63
CA ALA A 125 7.69 0.00 14.63
C ALA A 125 8.49 1.27 14.29
N SER A 126 8.39 1.78 13.05
CA SER A 126 9.17 2.94 12.63
C SER A 126 8.77 4.20 13.42
N ARG A 127 9.75 5.08 13.65
CA ARG A 127 9.51 6.38 14.27
C ARG A 127 8.50 7.19 13.46
N LYS A 128 8.62 7.18 12.13
CA LYS A 128 7.73 7.91 11.23
C LYS A 128 6.27 7.47 11.37
N TYR A 129 5.99 6.15 11.48
CA TYR A 129 4.64 5.65 11.70
C TYR A 129 4.09 6.11 13.05
N ARG A 130 4.84 5.96 14.13
CA ARG A 130 4.42 6.35 15.48
C ARG A 130 4.10 7.84 15.60
N GLU A 131 4.89 8.71 14.97
CA GLU A 131 4.66 10.16 14.97
C GLU A 131 3.46 10.57 14.11
N GLN A 132 3.19 9.85 13.03
CA GLN A 132 2.12 10.19 12.09
C GLN A 132 0.78 9.59 12.47
N GLN A 133 0.74 8.38 13.05
CA GLN A 133 -0.51 7.72 13.42
C GLN A 133 -1.36 8.54 14.40
N GLU A 134 -0.75 9.35 15.27
CA GLU A 134 -1.46 10.21 16.22
C GLU A 134 -2.18 11.38 15.54
N LYS A 135 -1.75 11.74 14.32
CA LYS A 135 -2.30 12.86 13.54
C LYS A 135 -3.29 12.41 12.46
N MET A 136 -3.47 11.11 12.31
CA MET A 136 -4.29 10.50 11.27
C MET A 136 -5.49 9.78 11.88
N GLU A 137 -6.65 9.95 11.26
CA GLU A 137 -7.85 9.24 11.68
C GLU A 137 -7.77 7.74 11.35
N LEU A 138 -7.33 7.39 10.14
CA LEU A 138 -7.15 5.99 9.71
C LEU A 138 -5.73 5.80 9.12
N PRO A 139 -4.69 5.67 9.97
CA PRO A 139 -3.31 5.56 9.50
C PRO A 139 -3.03 4.20 8.87
N ILE A 140 -2.54 4.22 7.65
CA ILE A 140 -2.14 3.05 6.88
C ILE A 140 -0.65 3.09 6.61
N GLY A 141 0.06 2.06 7.04
CA GLY A 141 1.45 1.81 6.65
C GLY A 141 1.50 0.67 5.64
N ILE A 142 1.72 0.96 4.37
CA ILE A 142 1.57 -0.06 3.32
C ILE A 142 2.90 -0.65 2.84
N GLY A 143 4.02 0.01 3.10
CA GLY A 143 5.31 -0.44 2.60
C GLY A 143 6.40 0.62 2.75
N LYS A 144 7.41 0.56 1.89
CA LYS A 144 8.49 1.54 1.82
C LYS A 144 8.58 2.14 0.43
N THR A 145 9.03 3.39 0.38
CA THR A 145 9.37 4.08 -0.86
C THR A 145 10.67 3.52 -1.45
N ILE A 146 11.01 3.94 -2.67
CA ILE A 146 12.28 3.61 -3.32
C ILE A 146 13.48 4.09 -2.48
N THR A 147 13.31 5.17 -1.72
CA THR A 147 14.33 5.67 -0.78
C THR A 147 14.37 4.92 0.54
N ASN A 148 13.71 3.76 0.62
CA ASN A 148 13.65 2.89 1.80
C ASN A 148 12.93 3.52 3.03
N GLU A 149 12.15 4.57 2.83
CA GLU A 149 11.36 5.20 3.89
C GLU A 149 9.96 4.59 4.00
N PRO A 150 9.41 4.39 5.21
CA PRO A 150 8.04 3.97 5.40
C PRO A 150 7.06 4.91 4.69
N PHE A 151 6.15 4.33 3.89
CA PHE A 151 5.07 5.05 3.24
C PHE A 151 3.79 4.92 4.05
N ILE A 152 3.29 6.05 4.55
CA ILE A 152 2.17 6.13 5.47
C ILE A 152 1.19 7.18 4.95
N PHE A 153 -0.09 6.85 4.98
CA PHE A 153 -1.14 7.79 4.58
C PHE A 153 -2.39 7.63 5.44
N ASP A 154 -3.24 8.64 5.46
CA ASP A 154 -4.54 8.61 6.12
C ASP A 154 -5.62 8.17 5.13
N LEU A 155 -6.25 7.02 5.39
CA LEU A 155 -7.28 6.47 4.52
C LEU A 155 -8.53 7.37 4.45
N THR A 156 -8.80 8.20 5.46
CA THR A 156 -9.92 9.13 5.42
C THR A 156 -9.81 10.18 4.33
N LYS A 157 -8.57 10.50 3.91
CA LYS A 157 -8.31 11.40 2.77
C LYS A 157 -8.48 10.74 1.41
N MET A 158 -8.69 9.43 1.40
CA MET A 158 -8.94 8.59 0.22
C MET A 158 -10.25 7.81 0.43
N PRO A 159 -11.42 8.46 0.34
CA PRO A 159 -12.71 7.83 0.68
C PRO A 159 -13.01 6.60 -0.19
N HIS A 160 -12.36 6.51 -1.35
CA HIS A 160 -12.41 5.36 -2.26
C HIS A 160 -10.98 4.95 -2.62
N LEU A 161 -10.63 3.70 -2.32
CA LEU A 161 -9.33 3.13 -2.65
C LEU A 161 -9.53 1.88 -3.51
N LEU A 162 -8.99 1.89 -4.72
CA LEU A 162 -8.94 0.71 -5.59
C LEU A 162 -7.56 0.05 -5.46
N ILE A 163 -7.55 -1.23 -5.08
CA ILE A 163 -6.35 -2.06 -5.07
C ILE A 163 -6.49 -3.15 -6.13
N ALA A 164 -5.64 -3.10 -7.13
CA ALA A 164 -5.63 -4.05 -8.23
C ALA A 164 -4.25 -4.70 -8.39
N GLY A 165 -4.23 -5.91 -8.91
CA GLY A 165 -3.01 -6.66 -9.21
C GLY A 165 -3.35 -8.01 -9.82
N ALA A 166 -2.47 -8.51 -10.68
CA ALA A 166 -2.57 -9.86 -11.20
C ALA A 166 -2.37 -10.90 -10.08
N THR A 167 -2.70 -12.16 -10.36
CA THR A 167 -2.50 -13.25 -9.41
C THR A 167 -1.03 -13.34 -9.01
N GLY A 168 -0.75 -13.43 -7.71
CA GLY A 168 0.62 -13.48 -7.18
C GLY A 168 1.31 -12.11 -7.02
N GLN A 169 0.74 -11.00 -7.50
CA GLN A 169 1.36 -9.67 -7.45
C GLN A 169 1.11 -8.91 -6.13
N GLY A 170 0.71 -9.62 -5.07
CA GLY A 170 0.65 -9.05 -3.73
C GLY A 170 -0.62 -8.27 -3.37
N LYS A 171 -1.71 -8.33 -4.18
CA LYS A 171 -2.99 -7.66 -3.86
C LYS A 171 -3.49 -8.04 -2.46
N SER A 172 -3.56 -9.32 -2.14
CA SER A 172 -4.01 -9.83 -0.83
C SER A 172 -3.07 -9.41 0.30
N VAL A 173 -1.76 -9.36 0.02
CA VAL A 173 -0.76 -8.86 0.98
C VAL A 173 -1.00 -7.39 1.28
N GLY A 174 -1.26 -6.57 0.26
CA GLY A 174 -1.59 -5.15 0.41
C GLY A 174 -2.87 -4.91 1.22
N LEU A 175 -3.93 -5.70 0.96
CA LEU A 175 -5.17 -5.66 1.74
C LEU A 175 -4.94 -6.04 3.21
N ASN A 176 -4.16 -7.09 3.45
CA ASN A 176 -3.81 -7.50 4.81
C ASN A 176 -2.95 -6.45 5.53
N ALA A 177 -2.02 -5.80 4.83
CA ALA A 177 -1.23 -4.70 5.39
C ALA A 177 -2.11 -3.52 5.81
N LEU A 178 -3.12 -3.17 4.99
CA LEU A 178 -4.10 -2.13 5.30
C LEU A 178 -4.90 -2.48 6.56
N ILE A 179 -5.52 -3.67 6.60
CA ILE A 179 -6.32 -4.12 7.76
C ILE A 179 -5.43 -4.19 9.01
N THR A 180 -4.24 -4.76 8.90
CA THR A 180 -3.29 -4.86 10.02
C THR A 180 -2.91 -3.48 10.56
N SER A 181 -2.63 -2.50 9.68
CA SER A 181 -2.35 -1.12 10.12
C SER A 181 -3.46 -0.57 11.00
N LEU A 182 -4.72 -0.79 10.61
CA LEU A 182 -5.89 -0.32 11.35
C LEU A 182 -6.09 -1.07 12.66
N LEU A 183 -5.89 -2.38 12.69
CA LEU A 183 -6.01 -3.18 13.92
C LEU A 183 -4.95 -2.80 14.96
N TYR A 184 -3.75 -2.37 14.53
CA TYR A 184 -2.69 -1.91 15.43
C TYR A 184 -2.88 -0.46 15.90
N SER A 185 -3.59 0.36 15.13
CA SER A 185 -3.76 1.78 15.42
C SER A 185 -5.08 2.11 16.12
N LYS A 186 -6.17 1.43 15.81
CA LYS A 186 -7.52 1.75 16.27
C LYS A 186 -8.07 0.75 17.27
N ARG A 187 -9.00 1.23 18.09
CA ARG A 187 -9.78 0.40 19.01
C ARG A 187 -11.13 0.03 18.38
N PRO A 188 -11.80 -1.02 18.86
CA PRO A 188 -13.11 -1.42 18.34
C PRO A 188 -14.20 -0.36 18.44
N GLU A 189 -14.07 0.59 19.36
CA GLU A 189 -14.99 1.72 19.52
C GLU A 189 -14.79 2.78 18.42
N GLU A 190 -13.57 2.86 17.87
CA GLU A 190 -13.20 3.87 16.87
C GLU A 190 -13.42 3.36 15.44
N LEU A 191 -13.43 2.03 15.23
CA LEU A 191 -13.44 1.43 13.90
C LEU A 191 -14.25 0.15 13.85
N LYS A 192 -15.08 0.02 12.81
CA LYS A 192 -15.73 -1.23 12.43
C LYS A 192 -15.47 -1.51 10.95
N PHE A 193 -15.28 -2.77 10.62
CA PHE A 193 -15.19 -3.25 9.24
C PHE A 193 -16.51 -3.89 8.81
N VAL A 194 -16.90 -3.65 7.58
CA VAL A 194 -17.86 -4.43 6.83
C VAL A 194 -17.08 -5.13 5.72
N MET A 195 -17.03 -6.45 5.77
CA MET A 195 -16.22 -7.24 4.83
C MET A 195 -17.12 -8.05 3.89
N VAL A 196 -16.84 -7.95 2.60
CA VAL A 196 -17.51 -8.71 1.54
C VAL A 196 -16.47 -9.54 0.80
N ASP A 197 -16.61 -10.87 0.86
CA ASP A 197 -15.70 -11.82 0.20
C ASP A 197 -16.48 -12.94 -0.50
N PRO A 198 -16.97 -12.69 -1.72
CA PRO A 198 -17.77 -13.67 -2.45
C PRO A 198 -17.03 -14.97 -2.78
N LYS A 199 -15.71 -14.92 -2.80
CA LYS A 199 -14.86 -16.07 -3.12
C LYS A 199 -14.39 -16.84 -1.88
N MET A 200 -14.60 -16.33 -0.67
CA MET A 200 -14.16 -16.91 0.60
C MET A 200 -12.64 -17.19 0.66
N LEU A 201 -11.82 -16.38 0.01
CA LEU A 201 -10.39 -16.62 -0.14
C LEU A 201 -9.52 -15.59 0.61
N GLU A 202 -10.02 -14.36 0.77
CA GLU A 202 -9.20 -13.24 1.20
C GLU A 202 -9.37 -12.92 2.71
N PHE A 203 -10.60 -12.99 3.22
CA PHE A 203 -10.94 -12.44 4.53
C PHE A 203 -11.35 -13.46 5.58
N SER A 204 -11.39 -14.75 5.28
CA SER A 204 -11.83 -15.80 6.23
C SER A 204 -11.07 -15.77 7.56
N ILE A 205 -9.78 -15.39 7.55
CA ILE A 205 -8.96 -15.28 8.76
C ILE A 205 -9.46 -14.18 9.72
N TYR A 206 -10.21 -13.21 9.24
CA TYR A 206 -10.75 -12.11 10.03
C TYR A 206 -12.07 -12.45 10.73
N GLU A 207 -12.65 -13.63 10.55
CA GLU A 207 -13.80 -14.07 11.33
C GLU A 207 -13.50 -14.05 12.84
N GLU A 208 -12.26 -14.30 13.24
CA GLU A 208 -11.79 -14.26 14.63
C GLU A 208 -11.97 -12.91 15.32
N ILE A 209 -11.99 -11.82 14.56
CA ILE A 209 -12.17 -10.48 15.12
C ILE A 209 -13.63 -10.00 15.08
N GLU A 210 -14.59 -10.90 14.80
CA GLU A 210 -16.02 -10.57 14.67
C GLU A 210 -16.54 -9.77 15.87
N ARG A 211 -16.24 -10.24 17.08
CA ARG A 211 -16.79 -9.62 18.30
C ARG A 211 -16.31 -8.18 18.53
N HIS A 212 -15.18 -7.81 17.97
CA HIS A 212 -14.54 -6.54 18.22
C HIS A 212 -14.69 -5.59 17.04
N PHE A 213 -14.33 -6.03 15.85
CA PHE A 213 -14.14 -5.14 14.71
C PHE A 213 -15.13 -5.34 13.57
N LEU A 214 -15.85 -6.45 13.47
CA LEU A 214 -16.77 -6.63 12.35
C LEU A 214 -18.16 -6.13 12.67
N ALA A 215 -18.76 -5.42 11.71
CA ALA A 215 -20.17 -5.06 11.72
C ALA A 215 -20.92 -6.00 10.78
N LYS A 216 -22.06 -6.53 11.23
CA LYS A 216 -22.93 -7.42 10.46
C LYS A 216 -24.40 -7.07 10.64
N LEU A 217 -25.22 -7.52 9.71
CA LEU A 217 -26.69 -7.46 9.88
C LEU A 217 -27.13 -8.32 11.08
N PRO A 218 -28.18 -7.94 11.81
CA PRO A 218 -28.65 -8.68 12.99
C PRO A 218 -28.90 -10.17 12.73
N ASP A 219 -29.47 -10.50 11.57
CA ASP A 219 -29.83 -11.86 11.19
C ASP A 219 -28.72 -12.61 10.39
N ALA A 220 -27.53 -12.03 10.27
CA ALA A 220 -26.44 -12.66 9.56
C ALA A 220 -25.75 -13.71 10.46
N GLU A 221 -25.63 -14.94 9.98
CA GLU A 221 -24.88 -16.01 10.66
C GLU A 221 -23.40 -15.70 10.73
N ARG A 222 -22.83 -15.14 9.64
CA ARG A 222 -21.43 -14.78 9.51
C ARG A 222 -21.26 -13.27 9.35
N ALA A 223 -20.19 -12.72 9.90
CA ALA A 223 -19.88 -11.31 9.78
C ALA A 223 -19.28 -10.96 8.41
N ILE A 224 -18.56 -11.90 7.78
CA ILE A 224 -18.03 -11.73 6.43
C ILE A 224 -19.11 -12.17 5.43
N ILE A 225 -19.47 -11.25 4.54
CA ILE A 225 -20.59 -11.43 3.61
C ILE A 225 -20.07 -12.15 2.37
N THR A 226 -20.60 -13.35 2.12
CA THR A 226 -20.25 -14.19 0.96
C THR A 226 -21.36 -14.26 -0.08
N ASP A 227 -22.60 -13.99 0.33
CA ASP A 227 -23.79 -14.01 -0.52
C ASP A 227 -24.07 -12.60 -1.08
N MET A 228 -24.04 -12.48 -2.41
CA MET A 228 -24.25 -11.20 -3.10
C MET A 228 -25.63 -10.57 -2.84
N THR A 229 -26.64 -11.37 -2.52
CA THR A 229 -27.97 -10.84 -2.17
C THR A 229 -27.94 -10.06 -0.85
N LYS A 230 -27.14 -10.53 0.10
CA LYS A 230 -26.94 -9.88 1.40
C LYS A 230 -26.07 -8.62 1.30
N VAL A 231 -25.23 -8.49 0.26
CA VAL A 231 -24.43 -7.28 0.02
C VAL A 231 -25.32 -6.06 -0.15
N VAL A 232 -26.36 -6.16 -0.98
CA VAL A 232 -27.29 -5.05 -1.22
C VAL A 232 -28.00 -4.64 0.05
N ALA A 233 -28.47 -5.59 0.85
CA ALA A 233 -29.13 -5.32 2.13
C ALA A 233 -28.16 -4.61 3.11
N THR A 234 -26.89 -5.05 3.14
CA THR A 234 -25.86 -4.44 3.98
C THR A 234 -25.53 -3.02 3.53
N LEU A 235 -25.40 -2.76 2.24
CA LEU A 235 -25.17 -1.41 1.72
C LEU A 235 -26.36 -0.47 2.03
N ASN A 236 -27.60 -0.93 1.89
CA ASN A 236 -28.77 -0.18 2.30
C ASN A 236 -28.75 0.15 3.80
N SER A 237 -28.35 -0.80 4.64
CA SER A 237 -28.21 -0.59 6.08
C SER A 237 -27.11 0.45 6.39
N LEU A 238 -26.00 0.46 5.65
CA LEU A 238 -24.95 1.48 5.79
C LEU A 238 -25.45 2.88 5.38
N CYS A 239 -26.30 2.98 4.35
CA CYS A 239 -26.93 4.25 3.98
C CYS A 239 -27.81 4.78 5.13
N ILE A 240 -28.60 3.90 5.76
CA ILE A 240 -29.43 4.29 6.92
C ILE A 240 -28.55 4.75 8.09
N GLU A 241 -27.47 4.02 8.37
CA GLU A 241 -26.51 4.40 9.42
C GLU A 241 -25.86 5.76 9.13
N MET A 242 -25.47 6.00 7.88
CA MET A 242 -24.93 7.29 7.45
C MET A 242 -25.93 8.42 7.71
N ASP A 243 -27.20 8.25 7.34
CA ASP A 243 -28.25 9.23 7.60
C ASP A 243 -28.48 9.49 9.09
N ASN A 244 -28.42 8.43 9.91
CA ASN A 244 -28.51 8.56 11.36
C ASN A 244 -27.36 9.37 11.94
N ARG A 245 -26.15 9.16 11.47
CA ARG A 245 -24.97 9.95 11.87
C ARG A 245 -25.08 11.40 11.43
N TYR A 246 -25.56 11.67 10.23
CA TYR A 246 -25.83 13.06 9.79
C TYR A 246 -26.84 13.76 10.67
N ARG A 247 -27.95 13.11 11.07
CA ARG A 247 -28.92 13.67 12.00
C ARG A 247 -28.29 13.96 13.37
N LEU A 248 -27.44 13.04 13.87
CA LEU A 248 -26.73 13.25 15.12
C LEU A 248 -25.80 14.46 15.06
N LEU A 249 -25.02 14.59 13.97
CA LEU A 249 -24.16 15.76 13.74
C LEU A 249 -24.94 17.06 13.64
N GLN A 250 -26.12 17.06 13.01
CA GLN A 250 -27.00 18.22 12.95
C GLN A 250 -27.51 18.64 14.34
N THR A 251 -27.82 17.67 15.21
CA THR A 251 -28.27 17.99 16.59
C THR A 251 -27.11 18.47 17.47
N ALA A 252 -25.88 18.05 17.22
CA ALA A 252 -24.67 18.51 17.93
C ALA A 252 -24.29 19.97 17.60
N GLY A 253 -24.89 20.57 16.57
CA GLY A 253 -24.74 21.97 16.21
C GLY A 253 -23.58 22.26 15.25
N ARG A 254 -23.47 23.55 14.84
CA ARG A 254 -22.53 24.03 13.82
C ARG A 254 -21.02 23.88 14.19
N ALA A 255 -20.71 23.51 15.41
CA ALA A 255 -19.34 23.35 15.89
C ALA A 255 -18.70 22.01 15.46
N VAL A 256 -19.51 21.03 15.06
CA VAL A 256 -19.03 19.72 14.62
C VAL A 256 -19.02 19.71 13.09
N ARG A 257 -17.84 19.90 12.52
CA ARG A 257 -17.54 19.63 11.11
C ARG A 257 -16.84 18.29 11.03
N ASN A 258 -17.13 17.52 9.96
CA ASN A 258 -16.54 16.21 9.67
C ASN A 258 -15.07 16.09 10.02
#